data_599c033f5e9f71e423e187053a4d9f0e
#
_entry.id   599c033f5e9f71e423e187053a4d9f0e
#
_cell.length_a   1.000
_cell.length_b   1.000
_cell.length_c   1.000
_cell.angle_alpha   90.00
_cell.angle_beta   90.00
_cell.angle_gamma   90.00
#
_symmetry.space_group_name_H-M   'P 1'
#
loop_
_entity.id
_entity.type
_entity.pdbx_description
1 polymer ?
#
loop_
_entity_poly.entity_id
_entity_poly.type
_entity_poly.pdbx_seq_one_letter_code
_entity_poly.pdbx_strand_id
1 'polypeptide(L)'
;MLFRFPHSSWLPACRRLFLLLPALVLAAGLSARSLVKADVQLANNAVLAMYQDEDANMWIGTYDGLHLYNGKNTFVFRMELDNEFSLCSNIVLEIAPAEKGYLWVATSLGINKFSLRERRVVESYMQYVDVENIASDSEGNTVLFSGEDFITCYRPGRAFFEDVYIPGVRAAEIVAVWSEAPRVFCTLGRDGELVRYRLNDGEGKSLVRVSGRQLSARPVRKAFFNGGRLHFVDTSGGLWRYTYKDESLVLLSDLSQLGETGFTVSTVCSFGDEVYVGFLAGALGRVPEKGGRCELIASDY
;
A
#
# COMPACT_ATOMS: atom_id res chain seq x y z
N MET A 1 -2.93 -61.25 55.78
CA MET A 1 -4.25 -60.64 55.57
C MET A 1 -4.17 -59.78 54.29
N LEU A 2 -4.62 -60.34 53.14
CA LEU A 2 -4.51 -59.77 51.82
C LEU A 2 -5.77 -58.92 51.57
N PHE A 3 -5.65 -57.61 51.33
CA PHE A 3 -6.74 -56.78 50.80
C PHE A 3 -6.50 -56.59 49.26
N ARG A 4 -7.38 -57.21 48.51
CA ARG A 4 -7.55 -56.97 47.06
C ARG A 4 -8.38 -55.72 46.89
N PHE A 5 -7.88 -54.72 46.13
CA PHE A 5 -8.69 -53.60 45.60
C PHE A 5 -9.32 -53.98 44.27
N PRO A 6 -10.59 -53.65 44.01
CA PRO A 6 -11.26 -53.95 42.78
C PRO A 6 -10.86 -52.98 41.66
N HIS A 7 -10.68 -53.51 40.46
CA HIS A 7 -10.49 -52.74 39.21
C HIS A 7 -11.72 -51.85 38.93
N SER A 8 -11.56 -50.56 39.06
CA SER A 8 -12.58 -49.60 38.61
C SER A 8 -12.35 -49.20 37.15
N SER A 9 -13.33 -49.51 36.35
CA SER A 9 -13.47 -49.25 34.92
C SER A 9 -13.79 -47.76 34.62
N TRP A 10 -12.84 -46.84 34.85
CA TRP A 10 -13.07 -45.39 34.64
C TRP A 10 -12.25 -44.76 33.52
N LEU A 11 -11.68 -45.53 32.62
CA LEU A 11 -10.73 -45.05 31.61
C LEU A 11 -11.27 -44.70 30.22
N PRO A 12 -12.56 -44.88 29.80
CA PRO A 12 -12.95 -44.38 28.50
C PRO A 12 -13.50 -42.94 28.45
N ALA A 13 -13.97 -42.38 29.59
CA ALA A 13 -14.60 -41.03 29.58
C ALA A 13 -13.56 -39.89 29.55
N CYS A 14 -12.44 -40.01 30.25
CA CYS A 14 -11.41 -38.98 30.26
C CYS A 14 -10.64 -38.87 28.95
N ARG A 15 -10.50 -39.98 28.19
CA ARG A 15 -9.79 -39.96 26.91
C ARG A 15 -10.58 -39.23 25.80
N ARG A 16 -11.90 -39.20 25.88
CA ARG A 16 -12.77 -38.43 24.94
C ARG A 16 -12.81 -36.95 25.31
N LEU A 17 -12.67 -36.59 26.58
CA LEU A 17 -12.63 -35.19 27.01
C LEU A 17 -11.32 -34.50 26.62
N PHE A 18 -10.17 -35.23 26.65
CA PHE A 18 -8.87 -34.71 26.22
C PHE A 18 -8.74 -34.53 24.71
N LEU A 19 -9.52 -35.24 23.89
CA LEU A 19 -9.55 -35.06 22.42
C LEU A 19 -10.47 -33.92 21.98
N LEU A 20 -11.44 -33.51 22.81
CA LEU A 20 -12.32 -32.38 22.52
C LEU A 20 -11.72 -31.02 22.90
N LEU A 21 -10.81 -30.95 23.87
CA LEU A 21 -10.14 -29.71 24.23
C LEU A 21 -9.27 -29.12 23.12
N PRO A 22 -8.37 -29.90 22.42
CA PRO A 22 -7.62 -29.32 21.32
C PRO A 22 -8.48 -28.97 20.10
N ALA A 23 -9.60 -29.68 19.86
CA ALA A 23 -10.56 -29.32 18.80
C ALA A 23 -11.31 -28.04 19.13
N LEU A 24 -11.64 -27.78 20.40
CA LEU A 24 -12.27 -26.54 20.84
C LEU A 24 -11.30 -25.34 20.83
N VAL A 25 -10.02 -25.57 21.13
CA VAL A 25 -8.97 -24.54 21.04
C VAL A 25 -8.61 -24.23 19.59
N LEU A 26 -8.64 -25.23 18.68
CA LEU A 26 -8.51 -24.97 17.23
C LEU A 26 -9.72 -24.22 16.65
N ALA A 27 -10.93 -24.48 17.15
CA ALA A 27 -12.14 -23.77 16.73
C ALA A 27 -12.19 -22.32 17.25
N ALA A 28 -11.60 -22.03 18.42
CA ALA A 28 -11.49 -20.68 18.96
C ALA A 28 -10.43 -19.80 18.24
N GLY A 29 -9.54 -20.41 17.45
CA GLY A 29 -8.52 -19.71 16.65
C GLY A 29 -9.02 -19.21 15.29
N LEU A 30 -10.21 -19.61 14.85
CA LEU A 30 -10.88 -19.08 13.67
C LEU A 30 -11.70 -17.85 14.06
N SER A 31 -11.03 -16.81 14.54
CA SER A 31 -11.63 -15.47 14.63
C SER A 31 -11.85 -15.01 13.19
N ALA A 32 -13.09 -15.14 12.72
CA ALA A 32 -13.51 -14.50 11.49
C ALA A 32 -13.25 -12.99 11.69
N ARG A 33 -12.22 -12.47 11.04
CA ARG A 33 -11.99 -11.01 10.98
C ARG A 33 -13.17 -10.43 10.24
N SER A 34 -14.17 -9.95 10.97
CA SER A 34 -15.28 -9.23 10.39
C SER A 34 -14.77 -7.85 9.98
N LEU A 35 -15.07 -7.45 8.74
CA LEU A 35 -14.92 -6.06 8.34
C LEU A 35 -15.89 -5.23 9.18
N VAL A 36 -15.35 -4.31 9.96
CA VAL A 36 -16.13 -3.36 10.74
C VAL A 36 -16.19 -2.06 9.94
N LYS A 37 -17.39 -1.60 9.62
CA LYS A 37 -17.59 -0.29 8.99
C LYS A 37 -17.16 0.78 10.00
N ALA A 38 -16.10 1.52 9.71
CA ALA A 38 -15.73 2.69 10.48
C ALA A 38 -16.59 3.88 10.03
N ASP A 39 -17.18 4.60 10.97
CA ASP A 39 -17.90 5.84 10.70
C ASP A 39 -16.86 6.98 10.60
N VAL A 40 -16.27 7.12 9.42
CA VAL A 40 -15.29 8.17 9.11
C VAL A 40 -16.02 9.29 8.38
N GLN A 41 -16.12 10.45 9.01
CA GLN A 41 -16.71 11.63 8.38
C GLN A 41 -15.68 12.32 7.49
N LEU A 42 -15.77 12.13 6.19
CA LEU A 42 -14.94 12.80 5.21
C LEU A 42 -15.65 14.04 4.66
N ALA A 43 -14.89 15.09 4.38
CA ALA A 43 -15.41 16.29 3.72
C ALA A 43 -15.79 16.02 2.25
N ASN A 44 -15.13 15.02 1.63
CA ASN A 44 -15.45 14.52 0.30
C ASN A 44 -15.27 13.01 0.26
N ASN A 45 -16.22 12.28 -0.31
CA ASN A 45 -16.20 10.81 -0.36
C ASN A 45 -15.31 10.23 -1.47
N ALA A 46 -14.81 11.04 -2.39
CA ALA A 46 -13.87 10.58 -3.40
C ALA A 46 -12.46 10.50 -2.80
N VAL A 47 -12.11 9.33 -2.26
CA VAL A 47 -10.80 9.02 -1.72
C VAL A 47 -9.83 8.72 -2.86
N LEU A 48 -8.72 9.46 -2.90
CA LEU A 48 -7.68 9.32 -3.90
C LEU A 48 -6.43 8.62 -3.36
N ALA A 49 -6.08 8.89 -2.09
CA ALA A 49 -4.91 8.31 -1.45
C ALA A 49 -5.21 7.94 0.00
N MET A 50 -4.51 6.93 0.51
CA MET A 50 -4.57 6.53 1.91
C MET A 50 -3.20 6.08 2.40
N TYR A 51 -2.85 6.50 3.61
CA TYR A 51 -1.62 6.10 4.28
C TYR A 51 -1.88 5.87 5.77
N GLN A 52 -1.34 4.80 6.35
CA GLN A 52 -1.37 4.55 7.78
C GLN A 52 -0.01 4.85 8.39
N ASP A 53 0.04 5.76 9.37
CA ASP A 53 1.28 6.09 10.07
C ASP A 53 1.64 5.07 11.17
N GLU A 54 2.82 5.26 11.80
CA GLU A 54 3.34 4.37 12.84
C GLU A 54 2.45 4.35 14.10
N ASP A 55 1.67 5.40 14.35
CA ASP A 55 0.71 5.52 15.45
C ASP A 55 -0.66 4.94 15.10
N ALA A 56 -0.78 4.24 13.97
CA ALA A 56 -2.01 3.65 13.42
C ALA A 56 -3.09 4.68 13.05
N ASN A 57 -2.75 5.96 12.91
CA ASN A 57 -3.66 6.93 12.33
C ASN A 57 -3.78 6.73 10.82
N MET A 58 -4.97 6.97 10.28
CA MET A 58 -5.22 6.93 8.85
C MET A 58 -5.21 8.34 8.27
N TRP A 59 -4.32 8.58 7.34
CA TRP A 59 -4.26 9.78 6.51
C TRP A 59 -4.99 9.50 5.21
N ILE A 60 -5.95 10.35 4.85
CA ILE A 60 -6.86 10.12 3.73
C ILE A 60 -6.89 11.37 2.87
N GLY A 61 -6.44 11.23 1.64
CA GLY A 61 -6.48 12.26 0.61
C GLY A 61 -7.78 12.20 -0.19
N THR A 62 -8.42 13.37 -0.36
CA THR A 62 -9.67 13.50 -1.11
C THR A 62 -9.62 14.69 -2.07
N TYR A 63 -10.71 14.94 -2.80
CA TYR A 63 -10.87 16.18 -3.55
C TYR A 63 -11.08 17.43 -2.67
N ASP A 64 -11.26 17.27 -1.34
CA ASP A 64 -11.50 18.38 -0.41
C ASP A 64 -10.64 18.27 0.85
N GLY A 65 -9.34 18.08 0.64
CA GLY A 65 -8.31 18.15 1.68
C GLY A 65 -7.72 16.82 2.10
N LEU A 66 -6.76 16.96 3.01
CA LEU A 66 -6.10 15.88 3.72
C LEU A 66 -6.83 15.63 5.04
N HIS A 67 -7.26 14.40 5.27
CA HIS A 67 -7.94 14.01 6.50
C HIS A 67 -7.03 13.16 7.36
N LEU A 68 -7.08 13.38 8.67
CA LEU A 68 -6.46 12.53 9.69
C LEU A 68 -7.56 11.89 10.53
N TYR A 69 -7.70 10.58 10.44
CA TYR A 69 -8.58 9.77 11.29
C TYR A 69 -7.76 8.98 12.31
N ASN A 70 -7.99 9.21 13.61
CA ASN A 70 -7.27 8.60 14.71
C ASN A 70 -8.04 7.46 15.41
N GLY A 71 -9.00 6.84 14.71
CA GLY A 71 -9.89 5.83 15.28
C GLY A 71 -11.11 6.39 16.00
N LYS A 72 -11.18 7.70 16.27
CA LYS A 72 -12.28 8.36 16.96
C LYS A 72 -12.73 9.67 16.29
N ASN A 73 -11.78 10.53 15.96
CA ASN A 73 -12.04 11.85 15.38
C ASN A 73 -11.40 11.97 14.00
N THR A 74 -12.03 12.77 13.15
CA THR A 74 -11.48 13.18 11.87
C THR A 74 -11.11 14.65 11.91
N PHE A 75 -9.87 14.98 11.52
CA PHE A 75 -9.37 16.34 11.34
C PHE A 75 -9.17 16.57 9.86
N VAL A 76 -9.39 17.78 9.37
CA VAL A 76 -9.27 18.13 7.95
C VAL A 76 -8.30 19.28 7.80
N PHE A 77 -7.35 19.11 6.88
CA PHE A 77 -6.37 20.13 6.50
C PHE A 77 -6.63 20.52 5.04
N ARG A 78 -6.69 21.82 4.80
CA ARG A 78 -7.02 22.39 3.49
C ARG A 78 -6.03 23.48 3.10
N MET A 79 -6.12 23.88 1.84
CA MET A 79 -5.50 25.12 1.39
C MET A 79 -6.22 26.31 2.01
N GLU A 80 -5.46 27.25 2.54
CA GLU A 80 -5.93 28.53 3.08
C GLU A 80 -5.18 29.66 2.38
N LEU A 81 -5.92 30.66 1.91
CA LEU A 81 -5.30 31.84 1.31
C LEU A 81 -4.42 32.56 2.33
N ASP A 82 -3.26 33.01 1.90
CA ASP A 82 -2.28 33.75 2.70
C ASP A 82 -1.69 32.96 3.90
N ASN A 83 -1.85 31.62 3.90
CA ASN A 83 -1.24 30.75 4.91
C ASN A 83 -0.22 29.80 4.26
N GLU A 84 1.05 30.13 4.37
CA GLU A 84 2.17 29.32 3.82
C GLU A 84 2.31 27.94 4.48
N PHE A 85 1.67 27.73 5.65
CA PHE A 85 1.66 26.45 6.36
C PHE A 85 0.47 25.56 6.01
N SER A 86 -0.32 25.95 5.03
CA SER A 86 -1.44 25.18 4.50
C SER A 86 -1.07 24.40 3.24
N LEU A 87 -1.94 23.47 2.80
CA LEU A 87 -1.73 22.73 1.54
C LEU A 87 -1.72 23.68 0.34
N CYS A 88 -0.94 23.35 -0.71
CA CYS A 88 -1.00 24.12 -1.96
C CYS A 88 -2.30 23.91 -2.73
N SER A 89 -3.04 22.82 -2.52
CA SER A 89 -4.37 22.57 -3.09
C SER A 89 -5.18 21.61 -2.21
N ASN A 90 -6.50 21.69 -2.32
CA ASN A 90 -7.41 20.77 -1.64
C ASN A 90 -7.48 19.38 -2.30
N ILE A 91 -7.08 19.25 -3.55
CA ILE A 91 -7.07 17.95 -4.26
C ILE A 91 -5.80 17.21 -3.89
N VAL A 92 -5.91 16.23 -2.98
CA VAL A 92 -4.79 15.41 -2.51
C VAL A 92 -4.73 14.13 -3.32
N LEU A 93 -3.67 13.99 -4.12
CA LEU A 93 -3.51 12.90 -5.11
C LEU A 93 -2.77 11.70 -4.54
N GLU A 94 -1.73 11.94 -3.71
CA GLU A 94 -0.87 10.87 -3.15
C GLU A 94 -0.38 11.26 -1.75
N ILE A 95 -0.17 10.27 -0.90
CA ILE A 95 0.37 10.42 0.45
C ILE A 95 1.44 9.36 0.65
N ALA A 96 2.66 9.77 0.98
CA ALA A 96 3.76 8.87 1.24
C ALA A 96 4.55 9.28 2.49
N PRO A 97 5.21 8.34 3.18
CA PRO A 97 6.12 8.70 4.25
C PRO A 97 7.28 9.53 3.69
N ALA A 98 7.71 10.53 4.43
CA ALA A 98 8.97 11.24 4.25
C ALA A 98 10.00 10.75 5.30
N GLU A 99 10.98 11.58 5.67
CA GLU A 99 11.80 11.27 6.84
C GLU A 99 10.95 11.22 8.11
N LYS A 100 11.48 10.64 9.17
CA LYS A 100 10.75 10.40 10.43
C LYS A 100 10.03 11.65 10.95
N GLY A 101 8.73 11.54 11.14
CA GLY A 101 7.86 12.60 11.63
C GLY A 101 7.24 13.48 10.55
N TYR A 102 7.45 13.16 9.27
CA TYR A 102 6.90 13.91 8.14
C TYR A 102 6.21 13.01 7.13
N LEU A 103 5.29 13.60 6.35
CA LEU A 103 4.67 13.01 5.18
C LEU A 103 4.93 13.89 3.96
N TRP A 104 5.06 13.27 2.82
CA TRP A 104 4.85 13.89 1.53
C TRP A 104 3.36 13.85 1.19
N VAL A 105 2.80 15.00 0.88
CA VAL A 105 1.41 15.15 0.45
C VAL A 105 1.40 15.79 -0.93
N ALA A 106 1.21 14.97 -1.95
CA ALA A 106 1.09 15.45 -3.32
C ALA A 106 -0.34 15.94 -3.59
N THR A 107 -0.43 17.11 -4.19
CA THR A 107 -1.69 17.75 -4.54
C THR A 107 -1.70 18.13 -6.02
N SER A 108 -2.85 18.57 -6.53
CA SER A 108 -2.95 19.01 -7.94
C SER A 108 -2.12 20.25 -8.29
N LEU A 109 -1.63 21.01 -7.31
CA LEU A 109 -0.82 22.23 -7.54
C LEU A 109 0.59 22.14 -6.96
N GLY A 110 1.02 20.96 -6.52
CA GLY A 110 2.37 20.77 -5.99
C GLY A 110 2.44 19.72 -4.89
N ILE A 111 3.63 19.53 -4.37
CA ILE A 111 3.90 18.61 -3.26
C ILE A 111 4.22 19.37 -1.99
N ASN A 112 3.69 18.93 -0.86
CA ASN A 112 3.89 19.48 0.45
C ASN A 112 4.62 18.50 1.37
N LYS A 113 5.54 19.00 2.17
CA LYS A 113 6.10 18.30 3.31
C LYS A 113 5.28 18.66 4.54
N PHE A 114 4.62 17.67 5.11
CA PHE A 114 3.68 17.85 6.21
C PHE A 114 4.27 17.29 7.51
N SER A 115 4.31 18.11 8.55
CA SER A 115 4.77 17.72 9.89
C SER A 115 3.66 17.00 10.66
N LEU A 116 3.89 15.74 11.04
CA LEU A 116 2.97 14.95 11.86
C LEU A 116 2.80 15.55 13.27
N ARG A 117 3.90 16.08 13.82
CA ARG A 117 3.90 16.70 15.17
C ARG A 117 3.17 18.01 15.18
N GLU A 118 3.48 18.92 14.22
CA GLU A 118 2.90 20.27 14.17
C GLU A 118 1.56 20.30 13.48
N ARG A 119 1.20 19.21 12.78
CA ARG A 119 -0.03 19.05 11.98
C ARG A 119 -0.23 20.19 10.99
N ARG A 120 0.85 20.55 10.29
CA ARG A 120 0.84 21.59 9.26
C ARG A 120 1.90 21.33 8.20
N VAL A 121 1.77 22.01 7.09
CA VAL A 121 2.80 22.06 6.06
C VAL A 121 4.03 22.82 6.59
N VAL A 122 5.21 22.35 6.28
CA VAL A 122 6.50 22.99 6.62
C VAL A 122 7.27 23.43 5.40
N GLU A 123 7.08 22.75 4.27
CA GLU A 123 7.71 23.06 2.98
C GLU A 123 6.73 22.76 1.84
N SER A 124 6.75 23.57 0.78
CA SER A 124 5.89 23.43 -0.39
C SER A 124 6.70 23.57 -1.68
N TYR A 125 6.46 22.71 -2.65
CA TYR A 125 7.12 22.68 -3.94
C TYR A 125 6.05 22.66 -5.05
N MET A 126 5.67 23.87 -5.52
CA MET A 126 4.53 24.04 -6.42
C MET A 126 4.83 23.69 -7.89
N GLN A 127 6.10 23.43 -8.25
CA GLN A 127 6.47 23.01 -9.61
C GLN A 127 6.17 21.55 -9.92
N TYR A 128 5.87 20.73 -8.90
CA TYR A 128 5.62 19.29 -9.08
C TYR A 128 4.13 19.01 -9.01
N VAL A 129 3.51 18.89 -10.17
CA VAL A 129 2.08 18.58 -10.33
C VAL A 129 1.92 17.18 -10.90
N ASP A 130 0.71 16.61 -10.77
CA ASP A 130 0.37 15.28 -11.28
C ASP A 130 1.36 14.18 -10.79
N VAL A 131 1.66 14.21 -9.49
CA VAL A 131 2.51 13.19 -8.85
C VAL A 131 1.71 11.90 -8.71
N GLU A 132 2.12 10.85 -9.41
CA GLU A 132 1.44 9.55 -9.41
C GLU A 132 2.13 8.52 -8.51
N ASN A 133 3.44 8.68 -8.32
CA ASN A 133 4.23 7.74 -7.54
C ASN A 133 5.31 8.47 -6.74
N ILE A 134 5.40 8.14 -5.45
CA ILE A 134 6.40 8.68 -4.55
C ILE A 134 6.84 7.63 -3.55
N ALA A 135 8.14 7.52 -3.29
CA ALA A 135 8.68 6.65 -2.27
C ALA A 135 9.87 7.28 -1.57
N SER A 136 9.95 7.07 -0.26
CA SER A 136 11.09 7.47 0.55
C SER A 136 11.78 6.27 1.17
N ASP A 137 13.09 6.35 1.35
CA ASP A 137 13.85 5.38 2.10
C ASP A 137 13.93 5.75 3.59
N SER A 138 14.54 4.90 4.40
CA SER A 138 14.67 5.12 5.84
C SER A 138 15.61 6.30 6.22
N GLU A 139 16.40 6.81 5.27
CA GLU A 139 17.25 8.00 5.43
C GLU A 139 16.54 9.28 4.98
N GLY A 140 15.29 9.17 4.45
CA GLY A 140 14.49 10.28 3.95
C GLY A 140 14.81 10.70 2.52
N ASN A 141 15.68 9.97 1.79
CA ASN A 141 15.81 10.17 0.36
C ASN A 141 14.51 9.77 -0.32
N THR A 142 14.01 10.62 -1.21
CA THR A 142 12.70 10.43 -1.85
C THR A 142 12.84 10.46 -3.36
N VAL A 143 12.19 9.52 -4.03
CA VAL A 143 12.05 9.51 -5.49
C VAL A 143 10.60 9.80 -5.83
N LEU A 144 10.40 10.68 -6.79
CA LEU A 144 9.10 11.16 -7.23
C LEU A 144 8.97 11.01 -8.74
N PHE A 145 7.85 10.46 -9.17
CA PHE A 145 7.45 10.33 -10.57
C PHE A 145 6.22 11.22 -10.80
N SER A 146 6.33 12.16 -11.75
CA SER A 146 5.33 13.20 -11.97
C SER A 146 5.06 13.38 -13.44
N GLY A 147 3.80 13.52 -13.84
CA GLY A 147 3.39 13.67 -15.22
C GLY A 147 3.94 12.57 -16.13
N GLU A 148 4.24 12.88 -17.39
CA GLU A 148 4.68 11.87 -18.34
C GLU A 148 6.14 11.44 -18.15
N ASP A 149 7.05 12.39 -17.90
CA ASP A 149 8.49 12.13 -18.03
C ASP A 149 9.34 12.67 -16.86
N PHE A 150 8.73 13.33 -15.86
CA PHE A 150 9.49 13.92 -14.76
C PHE A 150 9.79 12.90 -13.69
N ILE A 151 11.08 12.64 -13.46
CA ILE A 151 11.59 11.85 -12.35
C ILE A 151 12.50 12.75 -11.54
N THR A 152 12.21 12.90 -10.27
CA THR A 152 12.99 13.77 -9.39
C THR A 152 13.40 13.04 -8.11
N CYS A 153 14.46 13.52 -7.48
CA CYS A 153 14.98 12.98 -6.25
C CYS A 153 15.19 14.08 -5.21
N TYR A 154 14.64 13.91 -4.04
CA TYR A 154 14.90 14.72 -2.87
C TYR A 154 15.90 14.02 -1.96
N ARG A 155 16.81 14.82 -1.37
CA ARG A 155 17.75 14.35 -0.35
C ARG A 155 17.64 15.24 0.88
N PRO A 156 17.57 14.67 2.09
CA PRO A 156 17.55 15.45 3.32
C PRO A 156 18.73 16.41 3.38
N GLY A 157 18.44 17.66 3.79
CA GLY A 157 19.45 18.73 3.83
C GLY A 157 19.66 19.47 2.51
N ARG A 158 18.99 19.06 1.43
CA ARG A 158 18.85 19.84 0.18
C ARG A 158 17.55 20.63 0.22
N ALA A 159 17.54 21.85 -0.31
CA ALA A 159 16.37 22.73 -0.30
C ALA A 159 15.42 22.45 -1.48
N PHE A 160 15.72 21.50 -2.35
CA PHE A 160 14.97 21.25 -3.58
C PHE A 160 15.09 19.80 -4.03
N PHE A 161 14.15 19.38 -4.89
CA PHE A 161 14.25 18.16 -5.66
C PHE A 161 15.22 18.36 -6.83
N GLU A 162 16.02 17.36 -7.10
CA GLU A 162 16.93 17.32 -8.25
C GLU A 162 16.28 16.51 -9.37
N ASP A 163 16.22 17.06 -10.60
CA ASP A 163 15.73 16.31 -11.75
C ASP A 163 16.69 15.15 -12.08
N VAL A 164 16.09 14.00 -12.36
CA VAL A 164 16.82 12.77 -12.70
C VAL A 164 16.35 12.28 -14.06
N TYR A 165 17.27 12.08 -14.96
CA TYR A 165 16.98 11.44 -16.23
C TYR A 165 17.40 9.97 -16.22
N ILE A 166 16.46 9.07 -16.46
CA ILE A 166 16.72 7.63 -16.59
C ILE A 166 16.41 7.24 -18.04
N PRO A 167 17.43 6.88 -18.85
CA PRO A 167 17.21 6.53 -20.26
C PRO A 167 16.17 5.41 -20.43
N GLY A 168 15.16 5.66 -21.26
CA GLY A 168 14.12 4.69 -21.58
C GLY A 168 13.05 4.48 -20.49
N VAL A 169 13.05 5.29 -19.43
CA VAL A 169 12.01 5.28 -18.40
C VAL A 169 11.12 6.50 -18.53
N ARG A 170 9.82 6.29 -18.63
CA ARG A 170 8.80 7.34 -18.58
C ARG A 170 8.08 7.26 -17.24
N ALA A 171 7.89 8.40 -16.59
CA ALA A 171 7.21 8.46 -15.29
C ALA A 171 5.79 7.87 -15.35
N ALA A 172 5.02 8.18 -16.38
CA ALA A 172 3.66 7.68 -16.60
C ALA A 172 3.57 6.14 -16.82
N GLU A 173 4.68 5.47 -17.11
CA GLU A 173 4.70 4.01 -17.27
C GLU A 173 5.01 3.27 -15.96
N ILE A 174 5.29 3.99 -14.88
CA ILE A 174 5.55 3.39 -13.58
C ILE A 174 4.22 3.16 -12.86
N VAL A 175 3.96 1.91 -12.48
CA VAL A 175 2.73 1.50 -11.78
C VAL A 175 2.91 1.53 -10.26
N ALA A 176 4.13 1.28 -9.77
CA ALA A 176 4.45 1.35 -8.36
C ALA A 176 5.93 1.65 -8.14
N VAL A 177 6.24 2.36 -7.05
CA VAL A 177 7.59 2.62 -6.57
C VAL A 177 7.66 2.35 -5.06
N TRP A 178 8.79 1.84 -4.58
CA TRP A 178 9.06 1.65 -3.15
C TRP A 178 10.56 1.65 -2.87
N SER A 179 10.92 1.83 -1.62
CA SER A 179 12.30 1.63 -1.16
C SER A 179 12.46 0.19 -0.62
N GLU A 180 13.53 -0.49 -1.04
CA GLU A 180 13.91 -1.81 -0.54
C GLU A 180 14.94 -1.72 0.60
N ALA A 181 15.79 -0.72 0.55
CA ALA A 181 16.86 -0.44 1.51
C ALA A 181 17.28 1.04 1.40
N PRO A 182 18.08 1.57 2.33
CA PRO A 182 18.65 2.90 2.17
C PRO A 182 19.26 3.07 0.79
N ARG A 183 18.85 4.11 0.07
CA ARG A 183 19.34 4.48 -1.28
C ARG A 183 19.07 3.44 -2.37
N VAL A 184 18.18 2.47 -2.13
CA VAL A 184 17.78 1.47 -3.12
C VAL A 184 16.27 1.56 -3.33
N PHE A 185 15.90 1.93 -4.54
CA PHE A 185 14.50 2.08 -4.97
C PHE A 185 14.16 1.04 -6.05
N CYS A 186 12.96 0.55 -5.97
CA CYS A 186 12.43 -0.39 -6.95
C CYS A 186 11.20 0.20 -7.61
N THR A 187 11.03 -0.07 -8.90
CA THR A 187 9.83 0.27 -9.66
C THR A 187 9.25 -0.97 -10.32
N LEU A 188 7.94 -0.99 -10.45
CA LEU A 188 7.26 -1.91 -11.37
C LEU A 188 6.66 -1.07 -12.51
N GLY A 189 7.12 -1.34 -13.72
CA GLY A 189 6.61 -0.72 -14.93
C GLY A 189 5.29 -1.34 -15.40
N ARG A 190 4.54 -0.59 -16.19
CA ARG A 190 3.33 -1.08 -16.86
C ARG A 190 3.61 -2.27 -17.78
N ASP A 191 4.81 -2.34 -18.34
CA ASP A 191 5.31 -3.48 -19.13
C ASP A 191 5.55 -4.76 -18.31
N GLY A 192 5.44 -4.68 -16.98
CA GLY A 192 5.65 -5.78 -16.04
C GLY A 192 7.11 -6.00 -15.68
N GLU A 193 8.00 -5.07 -16.02
CA GLU A 193 9.40 -5.14 -15.60
C GLU A 193 9.56 -4.54 -14.19
N LEU A 194 10.13 -5.33 -13.29
CA LEU A 194 10.63 -4.91 -11.98
C LEU A 194 12.06 -4.43 -12.16
N VAL A 195 12.33 -3.15 -11.85
CA VAL A 195 13.67 -2.57 -11.95
C VAL A 195 14.13 -2.07 -10.60
N ARG A 196 15.38 -2.37 -10.26
CA ARG A 196 16.06 -1.87 -9.06
C ARG A 196 17.03 -0.77 -9.45
N TYR A 197 16.97 0.34 -8.74
CA TYR A 197 17.85 1.49 -8.88
C TYR A 197 18.62 1.77 -7.59
N ARG A 198 19.82 2.31 -7.73
CA ARG A 198 20.60 2.84 -6.62
C ARG A 198 20.73 4.35 -6.77
N LEU A 199 20.47 5.07 -5.69
CA LEU A 199 20.71 6.50 -5.59
C LEU A 199 22.19 6.75 -5.30
N ASN A 200 22.86 7.46 -6.20
CA ASN A 200 24.28 7.80 -6.08
C ASN A 200 24.46 9.29 -5.71
N ASP A 201 25.61 9.63 -5.09
CA ASP A 201 25.94 10.99 -4.67
C ASP A 201 26.53 11.88 -5.79
N GLY A 202 26.79 11.33 -6.97
CA GLY A 202 27.42 12.04 -8.08
C GLY A 202 26.48 13.02 -8.80
N GLU A 203 27.04 14.11 -9.32
CA GLU A 203 26.35 15.02 -10.22
C GLU A 203 25.96 14.31 -11.51
N GLY A 204 24.73 14.50 -11.97
CA GLY A 204 24.25 14.17 -13.32
C GLY A 204 23.58 12.80 -13.52
N LYS A 205 23.66 11.83 -12.61
CA LYS A 205 22.89 10.57 -12.66
C LYS A 205 22.61 10.10 -11.25
N SER A 206 21.58 10.60 -10.64
CA SER A 206 21.25 10.27 -9.25
C SER A 206 20.73 8.85 -9.07
N LEU A 207 19.99 8.31 -10.04
CA LEU A 207 19.45 6.94 -10.03
C LEU A 207 20.13 6.09 -11.11
N VAL A 208 20.83 5.04 -10.69
CA VAL A 208 21.50 4.10 -11.57
C VAL A 208 20.80 2.76 -11.53
N ARG A 209 20.40 2.25 -12.68
CA ARG A 209 19.83 0.91 -12.81
C ARG A 209 20.83 -0.15 -12.37
N VAL A 210 20.45 -1.00 -11.42
CA VAL A 210 21.28 -2.09 -10.87
C VAL A 210 20.86 -3.43 -11.49
N SER A 211 19.57 -3.68 -11.58
CA SER A 211 19.04 -4.93 -12.13
C SER A 211 17.63 -4.70 -12.67
N GLY A 212 17.17 -5.62 -13.53
CA GLY A 212 15.80 -5.69 -14.00
C GLY A 212 15.35 -7.15 -14.12
N ARG A 213 14.05 -7.38 -13.90
CA ARG A 213 13.43 -8.71 -14.01
C ARG A 213 12.02 -8.57 -14.55
N GLN A 214 11.71 -9.33 -15.60
CA GLN A 214 10.36 -9.43 -16.12
C GLN A 214 9.51 -10.31 -15.19
N LEU A 215 8.48 -9.74 -14.58
CA LEU A 215 7.52 -10.43 -13.72
C LEU A 215 6.25 -10.83 -14.49
N SER A 216 5.83 -10.03 -15.44
CA SER A 216 4.64 -10.29 -16.24
C SER A 216 4.92 -10.08 -17.73
N ALA A 217 4.46 -10.99 -18.56
CA ALA A 217 4.47 -10.84 -20.01
C ALA A 217 3.30 -9.97 -20.52
N ARG A 218 2.38 -9.59 -19.63
CA ARG A 218 1.21 -8.76 -19.93
C ARG A 218 1.31 -7.44 -19.17
N PRO A 219 0.75 -6.35 -19.70
CA PRO A 219 0.77 -5.06 -19.03
C PRO A 219 0.15 -5.15 -17.62
N VAL A 220 0.78 -4.47 -16.67
CA VAL A 220 0.31 -4.38 -15.28
C VAL A 220 -0.62 -3.18 -15.15
N ARG A 221 -1.74 -3.37 -14.46
CA ARG A 221 -2.75 -2.32 -14.22
C ARG A 221 -2.52 -1.61 -12.89
N LYS A 222 -2.36 -2.37 -11.83
CA LYS A 222 -2.21 -1.88 -10.45
C LYS A 222 -1.24 -2.76 -9.70
N ALA A 223 -0.51 -2.15 -8.77
CA ALA A 223 0.40 -2.87 -7.89
C ALA A 223 0.44 -2.23 -6.50
N PHE A 224 0.84 -3.03 -5.52
CA PHE A 224 1.01 -2.64 -4.13
C PHE A 224 2.15 -3.43 -3.50
N PHE A 225 3.10 -2.72 -2.90
CA PHE A 225 4.20 -3.33 -2.17
C PHE A 225 4.01 -3.20 -0.66
N ASN A 226 4.12 -4.31 0.06
CA ASN A 226 4.05 -4.32 1.51
C ASN A 226 4.84 -5.52 2.07
N GLY A 227 5.67 -5.27 3.08
CA GLY A 227 6.33 -6.31 3.86
C GLY A 227 7.16 -7.31 3.03
N GLY A 228 7.86 -6.85 2.00
CA GLY A 228 8.68 -7.68 1.10
C GLY A 228 7.87 -8.49 0.07
N ARG A 229 6.58 -8.19 -0.07
CA ARG A 229 5.68 -8.78 -1.07
C ARG A 229 5.15 -7.72 -2.00
N LEU A 230 5.24 -7.96 -3.30
CA LEU A 230 4.66 -7.13 -4.34
C LEU A 230 3.43 -7.86 -4.90
N HIS A 231 2.27 -7.27 -4.71
CA HIS A 231 1.02 -7.73 -5.32
C HIS A 231 0.72 -6.90 -6.54
N PHE A 232 0.34 -7.53 -7.65
CA PHE A 232 -0.04 -6.79 -8.84
C PHE A 232 -1.13 -7.52 -9.64
N VAL A 233 -1.88 -6.73 -10.40
CA VAL A 233 -2.92 -7.24 -11.32
C VAL A 233 -2.52 -6.88 -12.73
N ASP A 234 -2.47 -7.89 -13.60
CA ASP A 234 -2.22 -7.72 -15.03
C ASP A 234 -3.51 -7.44 -15.83
N THR A 235 -3.36 -7.11 -17.11
CA THR A 235 -4.50 -6.81 -17.98
C THR A 235 -5.40 -7.99 -18.30
N SER A 236 -4.98 -9.23 -18.00
CA SER A 236 -5.83 -10.41 -18.14
C SER A 236 -6.68 -10.70 -16.91
N GLY A 237 -6.48 -9.95 -15.82
CA GLY A 237 -7.16 -10.18 -14.54
C GLY A 237 -6.40 -11.13 -13.62
N GLY A 238 -5.18 -11.54 -13.95
CA GLY A 238 -4.34 -12.30 -13.04
C GLY A 238 -3.90 -11.45 -11.87
N LEU A 239 -4.24 -11.86 -10.64
CA LEU A 239 -3.70 -11.30 -9.39
C LEU A 239 -2.48 -12.11 -8.98
N TRP A 240 -1.34 -11.47 -8.96
CA TRP A 240 -0.04 -12.10 -8.71
C TRP A 240 0.60 -11.60 -7.43
N ARG A 241 1.42 -12.45 -6.79
CA ARG A 241 2.32 -12.08 -5.71
C ARG A 241 3.76 -12.45 -6.07
N TYR A 242 4.65 -11.48 -6.00
CA TYR A 242 6.09 -11.67 -6.03
C TYR A 242 6.66 -11.49 -4.62
N THR A 243 7.45 -12.45 -4.14
CA THR A 243 8.08 -12.45 -2.82
C THR A 243 9.58 -12.25 -2.97
N TYR A 244 10.13 -11.19 -2.38
CA TYR A 244 11.55 -10.85 -2.52
C TYR A 244 12.50 -11.86 -1.89
N LYS A 245 12.11 -12.46 -0.77
CA LYS A 245 12.97 -13.36 0.01
C LYS A 245 13.44 -14.59 -0.78
N ASP A 246 12.57 -15.16 -1.58
CA ASP A 246 12.81 -16.40 -2.34
C ASP A 246 12.62 -16.21 -3.85
N GLU A 247 12.39 -14.96 -4.27
CA GLU A 247 12.13 -14.56 -5.65
C GLU A 247 10.99 -15.34 -6.32
N SER A 248 10.02 -15.81 -5.54
CA SER A 248 8.89 -16.57 -6.03
C SER A 248 7.81 -15.67 -6.63
N LEU A 249 7.23 -16.10 -7.75
CA LEU A 249 6.09 -15.49 -8.41
C LEU A 249 4.93 -16.49 -8.40
N VAL A 250 3.81 -16.12 -7.79
CA VAL A 250 2.64 -16.99 -7.61
C VAL A 250 1.38 -16.27 -8.09
N LEU A 251 0.59 -16.94 -8.94
CA LEU A 251 -0.77 -16.52 -9.26
C LEU A 251 -1.66 -16.81 -8.05
N LEU A 252 -2.21 -15.75 -7.43
CA LEU A 252 -3.11 -15.88 -6.29
C LEU A 252 -4.55 -16.13 -6.71
N SER A 253 -5.01 -15.43 -7.75
CA SER A 253 -6.38 -15.57 -8.26
C SER A 253 -6.48 -15.10 -9.69
N ASP A 254 -7.44 -15.65 -10.42
CA ASP A 254 -7.86 -15.16 -11.72
C ASP A 254 -9.18 -14.37 -11.56
N LEU A 255 -9.07 -13.04 -11.57
CA LEU A 255 -10.19 -12.12 -11.40
C LEU A 255 -11.11 -12.06 -12.63
N SER A 256 -10.65 -12.56 -13.81
CA SER A 256 -11.49 -12.62 -15.02
C SER A 256 -12.74 -13.49 -14.82
N GLN A 257 -12.68 -14.43 -13.87
CA GLN A 257 -13.80 -15.31 -13.52
C GLN A 257 -14.96 -14.59 -12.80
N LEU A 258 -14.81 -13.33 -12.41
CA LEU A 258 -15.88 -12.53 -11.81
C LEU A 258 -16.90 -12.00 -12.83
N GLY A 259 -16.66 -12.21 -14.15
CA GLY A 259 -17.54 -11.80 -15.25
C GLY A 259 -17.09 -10.51 -15.94
N GLU A 260 -17.62 -10.31 -17.17
CA GLU A 260 -17.15 -9.23 -18.07
C GLU A 260 -17.64 -7.81 -17.69
N THR A 261 -18.65 -7.67 -16.86
CA THR A 261 -19.30 -6.38 -16.58
C THR A 261 -18.94 -5.85 -15.19
N GLY A 262 -18.11 -4.82 -15.16
CA GLY A 262 -17.97 -3.95 -14.00
C GLY A 262 -16.77 -4.20 -13.08
N PHE A 263 -15.97 -5.24 -13.30
CA PHE A 263 -14.84 -5.57 -12.42
C PHE A 263 -13.48 -5.03 -12.91
N THR A 264 -13.46 -3.78 -13.40
CA THR A 264 -12.17 -3.10 -13.65
C THR A 264 -11.51 -2.80 -12.32
N VAL A 265 -10.31 -3.35 -12.12
CA VAL A 265 -9.53 -3.14 -10.89
C VAL A 265 -9.12 -1.67 -10.78
N SER A 266 -9.47 -1.03 -9.68
CA SER A 266 -9.09 0.33 -9.32
C SER A 266 -7.90 0.37 -8.38
N THR A 267 -7.81 -0.59 -7.46
CA THR A 267 -6.72 -0.67 -6.48
C THR A 267 -6.48 -2.10 -6.02
N VAL A 268 -5.32 -2.35 -5.45
CA VAL A 268 -4.96 -3.59 -4.77
C VAL A 268 -4.17 -3.25 -3.51
N CYS A 269 -4.44 -3.93 -2.40
CA CYS A 269 -3.65 -3.84 -1.18
C CYS A 269 -3.65 -5.16 -0.44
N SER A 270 -2.75 -5.33 0.53
CA SER A 270 -2.70 -6.51 1.39
C SER A 270 -2.74 -6.14 2.86
N PHE A 271 -3.45 -6.93 3.66
CA PHE A 271 -3.51 -6.77 5.10
C PHE A 271 -3.62 -8.13 5.78
N GLY A 272 -2.68 -8.44 6.65
CA GLY A 272 -2.57 -9.75 7.29
C GLY A 272 -2.33 -10.87 6.27
N ASP A 273 -3.21 -11.85 6.24
CA ASP A 273 -3.16 -13.00 5.33
C ASP A 273 -4.14 -12.88 4.15
N GLU A 274 -4.55 -11.66 3.82
CA GLU A 274 -5.54 -11.37 2.80
C GLU A 274 -5.05 -10.28 1.85
N VAL A 275 -5.41 -10.42 0.58
CA VAL A 275 -5.28 -9.40 -0.46
C VAL A 275 -6.65 -8.85 -0.80
N TYR A 276 -6.78 -7.54 -0.80
CA TYR A 276 -8.01 -6.84 -1.12
C TYR A 276 -7.90 -6.19 -2.48
N VAL A 277 -8.93 -6.31 -3.28
CA VAL A 277 -9.02 -5.76 -4.64
C VAL A 277 -10.24 -4.85 -4.72
N GLY A 278 -10.01 -3.57 -4.93
CA GLY A 278 -11.08 -2.60 -5.20
C GLY A 278 -11.40 -2.56 -6.70
N PHE A 279 -12.68 -2.42 -7.03
CA PHE A 279 -13.18 -2.32 -8.39
C PHE A 279 -13.82 -0.96 -8.65
N LEU A 280 -13.73 -0.44 -9.88
CA LEU A 280 -14.32 0.85 -10.25
C LEU A 280 -15.83 0.91 -10.04
N ALA A 281 -16.49 -0.24 -10.10
CA ALA A 281 -17.92 -0.36 -9.81
C ALA A 281 -18.27 -0.28 -8.31
N GLY A 282 -17.30 0.01 -7.43
CA GLY A 282 -17.51 0.12 -5.98
C GLY A 282 -17.51 -1.22 -5.24
N ALA A 283 -17.32 -2.33 -5.92
CA ALA A 283 -17.19 -3.64 -5.28
C ALA A 283 -15.81 -3.80 -4.62
N LEU A 284 -15.75 -4.58 -3.54
CA LEU A 284 -14.51 -4.98 -2.86
C LEU A 284 -14.40 -6.51 -2.87
N GLY A 285 -13.31 -7.00 -3.42
CA GLY A 285 -12.95 -8.42 -3.43
C GLY A 285 -11.89 -8.75 -2.38
N ARG A 286 -11.89 -9.98 -1.91
CA ARG A 286 -10.91 -10.53 -0.98
C ARG A 286 -10.35 -11.83 -1.54
N VAL A 287 -9.04 -11.99 -1.47
CA VAL A 287 -8.30 -13.19 -1.91
C VAL A 287 -7.32 -13.59 -0.80
N PRO A 288 -7.30 -14.85 -0.37
CA PRO A 288 -6.31 -15.32 0.60
C PRO A 288 -4.87 -15.19 0.08
N GLU A 289 -3.91 -14.81 0.91
CA GLU A 289 -2.48 -14.74 0.56
C GLU A 289 -1.89 -16.07 0.07
N LYS A 290 -2.49 -17.18 0.45
CA LYS A 290 -2.14 -18.52 -0.05
C LYS A 290 -2.69 -18.84 -1.44
N GLY A 291 -3.49 -17.92 -1.99
CA GLY A 291 -4.20 -18.09 -3.25
C GLY A 291 -5.59 -18.71 -3.07
N GLY A 292 -6.45 -18.49 -4.04
CA GLY A 292 -7.82 -19.00 -4.07
C GLY A 292 -8.75 -18.15 -4.92
N ARG A 293 -10.05 -18.42 -4.82
CA ARG A 293 -11.07 -17.64 -5.52
C ARG A 293 -11.23 -16.27 -4.85
N CYS A 294 -11.43 -15.23 -5.66
CA CYS A 294 -11.81 -13.92 -5.16
C CYS A 294 -13.26 -13.97 -4.64
N GLU A 295 -13.44 -13.58 -3.39
CA GLU A 295 -14.74 -13.46 -2.73
C GLU A 295 -15.14 -11.99 -2.68
N LEU A 296 -16.32 -11.63 -3.21
CA LEU A 296 -16.86 -10.29 -3.08
C LEU A 296 -17.43 -10.11 -1.67
N ILE A 297 -16.92 -9.12 -0.93
CA ILE A 297 -17.25 -8.89 0.49
C ILE A 297 -18.05 -7.62 0.74
N ALA A 298 -18.07 -6.71 -0.23
CA ALA A 298 -18.91 -5.53 -0.22
C ALA A 298 -19.30 -5.19 -1.66
N SER A 299 -20.59 -5.07 -1.90
CA SER A 299 -21.19 -4.54 -3.12
C SER A 299 -22.45 -3.79 -2.68
N ASP A 300 -22.32 -2.50 -2.42
CA ASP A 300 -23.50 -1.65 -2.20
C ASP A 300 -24.00 -1.16 -3.57
N TYR A 301 -24.84 -1.96 -4.21
CA TYR A 301 -25.71 -1.54 -5.31
C TYR A 301 -27.07 -2.18 -5.16
#